data_043cda40374c7237d5b557991b727837
#
_entry.id   043cda40374c7237d5b557991b727837
#
_cell.length_a   1.000
_cell.length_b   1.000
_cell.length_c   1.000
_cell.angle_alpha   90.00
_cell.angle_beta   90.00
_cell.angle_gamma   90.00
#
_symmetry.space_group_name_H-M   'P 1'
#
loop_
_entity.id
_entity.type
_entity.pdbx_description
1 polymer ?
#
loop_
_entity_poly.entity_id
_entity_poly.type
_entity_poly.pdbx_seq_one_letter_code
_entity_poly.pdbx_strand_id
1 'polypeptide(L)'
;ILGIALVCSSADTLQNAVVASISRDLSDGRMDLKTARLVSLGLIPIAVYLATEPTILGLKLDGLGIFEIFLFADLLATATVLPVLLTLSDRIDGRASLAGAICGLLSVVLYGVATADLSAGIHYLISPTNEIGLANLGVFLSALIGSGLVTVIGSNVLREIDSREA
;
A
#
# COMPACT_ATOMS: atom_id res chain seq x y z
N ILE A 1 -3.07 30.39 2.10
CA ILE A 1 -4.45 30.12 2.51
C ILE A 1 -5.07 29.08 1.59
N LEU A 2 -5.05 29.25 0.25
CA LEU A 2 -5.64 28.30 -0.70
C LEU A 2 -5.05 26.88 -0.60
N GLY A 3 -3.72 26.77 -0.49
CA GLY A 3 -3.03 25.48 -0.32
C GLY A 3 -3.45 24.74 0.95
N ILE A 4 -3.58 25.45 2.06
CA ILE A 4 -4.02 24.87 3.33
C ILE A 4 -5.47 24.35 3.20
N ALA A 5 -6.36 25.15 2.60
CA ALA A 5 -7.73 24.75 2.37
C ALA A 5 -7.86 23.49 1.48
N LEU A 6 -7.04 23.40 0.43
CA LEU A 6 -6.98 22.23 -0.45
C LEU A 6 -6.52 20.97 0.30
N VAL A 7 -5.44 21.09 1.08
CA VAL A 7 -4.92 19.98 1.89
C VAL A 7 -5.94 19.51 2.92
N CYS A 8 -6.57 20.44 3.64
CA CYS A 8 -7.62 20.10 4.62
C CYS A 8 -8.81 19.39 3.97
N SER A 9 -9.28 19.88 2.81
CA SER A 9 -10.39 19.26 2.08
C SER A 9 -10.05 17.85 1.59
N SER A 10 -8.83 17.65 1.08
CA SER A 10 -8.37 16.33 0.63
C SER A 10 -8.20 15.36 1.80
N ALA A 11 -7.64 15.82 2.93
CA ALA A 11 -7.47 15.02 4.13
C ALA A 11 -8.82 14.54 4.70
N ASP A 12 -9.82 15.42 4.77
CA ASP A 12 -11.17 15.07 5.23
C ASP A 12 -11.82 14.01 4.31
N THR A 13 -11.70 14.18 3.00
CA THR A 13 -12.23 13.22 2.03
C THR A 13 -11.56 11.85 2.16
N LEU A 14 -10.23 11.81 2.28
CA LEU A 14 -9.47 10.56 2.46
C LEU A 14 -9.82 9.88 3.79
N GLN A 15 -9.94 10.65 4.87
CA GLN A 15 -10.31 10.14 6.18
C GLN A 15 -11.71 9.51 6.15
N ASN A 16 -12.68 10.16 5.51
CA ASN A 16 -14.02 9.61 5.34
C ASN A 16 -14.03 8.35 4.47
N ALA A 17 -13.23 8.30 3.41
CA ALA A 17 -13.08 7.11 2.57
C ALA A 17 -12.50 5.91 3.35
N VAL A 18 -11.45 6.13 4.16
CA VAL A 18 -10.86 5.11 5.03
C VAL A 18 -11.87 4.58 6.03
N VAL A 19 -12.60 5.47 6.72
CA VAL A 19 -13.65 5.08 7.68
C VAL A 19 -14.77 4.29 7.00
N ALA A 20 -15.17 4.68 5.79
CA ALA A 20 -16.20 3.97 5.02
C ALA A 20 -15.72 2.56 4.61
N SER A 21 -14.47 2.41 4.16
CA SER A 21 -13.88 1.12 3.83
C SER A 21 -13.79 0.21 5.05
N ILE A 22 -13.29 0.72 6.18
CA ILE A 22 -13.21 -0.03 7.43
C ILE A 22 -14.62 -0.46 7.89
N SER A 23 -15.61 0.43 7.80
CA SER A 23 -17.00 0.11 8.17
C SER A 23 -17.58 -1.00 7.29
N ARG A 24 -17.31 -0.98 6.00
CA ARG A 24 -17.81 -1.97 5.05
C ARG A 24 -17.12 -3.32 5.21
N ASP A 25 -15.78 -3.32 5.31
CA ASP A 25 -14.98 -4.54 5.19
C ASP A 25 -14.84 -5.28 6.53
N LEU A 26 -14.84 -4.56 7.67
CA LEU A 26 -14.66 -5.15 9.01
C LEU A 26 -15.98 -5.33 9.79
N SER A 27 -17.06 -4.62 9.44
CA SER A 27 -18.31 -4.68 10.19
C SER A 27 -19.56 -4.93 9.35
N ASP A 28 -19.40 -5.40 8.10
CA ASP A 28 -20.51 -5.61 7.17
C ASP A 28 -21.46 -4.39 7.05
N GLY A 29 -20.92 -3.20 7.13
CA GLY A 29 -21.70 -1.95 7.09
C GLY A 29 -22.52 -1.63 8.33
N ARG A 30 -22.33 -2.38 9.44
CA ARG A 30 -23.07 -2.21 10.71
C ARG A 30 -22.35 -1.34 11.73
N MET A 31 -21.28 -0.65 11.36
CA MET A 31 -20.52 0.20 12.27
C MET A 31 -21.36 1.36 12.74
N ASP A 32 -21.50 1.52 14.08
CA ASP A 32 -22.16 2.66 14.67
C ASP A 32 -21.36 3.96 14.42
N LEU A 33 -22.06 5.06 14.26
CA LEU A 33 -21.47 6.39 14.03
C LEU A 33 -20.43 6.78 15.10
N LYS A 34 -20.62 6.33 16.35
CA LYS A 34 -19.65 6.55 17.44
C LYS A 34 -18.34 5.82 17.18
N THR A 35 -18.41 4.58 16.74
CA THR A 35 -17.22 3.76 16.40
C THR A 35 -16.49 4.33 15.19
N ALA A 36 -17.21 4.78 14.16
CA ALA A 36 -16.63 5.44 13.00
C ALA A 36 -15.86 6.72 13.39
N ARG A 37 -16.42 7.54 14.28
CA ARG A 37 -15.73 8.72 14.82
C ARG A 37 -14.51 8.36 15.67
N LEU A 38 -14.57 7.28 16.44
CA LEU A 38 -13.44 6.83 17.25
C LEU A 38 -12.27 6.35 16.35
N VAL A 39 -12.58 5.62 15.29
CA VAL A 39 -11.58 5.21 14.27
C VAL A 39 -10.95 6.43 13.63
N SER A 40 -11.77 7.40 13.21
CA SER A 40 -11.31 8.66 12.63
C SER A 40 -10.38 9.43 13.58
N LEU A 41 -10.76 9.57 14.86
CA LEU A 41 -9.93 10.20 15.88
C LEU A 41 -8.62 9.42 16.14
N GLY A 42 -8.65 8.08 16.06
CA GLY A 42 -7.47 7.23 16.23
C GLY A 42 -6.44 7.35 15.11
N LEU A 43 -6.86 7.75 13.90
CA LEU A 43 -5.95 7.99 12.79
C LEU A 43 -5.06 9.24 12.99
N ILE A 44 -5.57 10.25 13.71
CA ILE A 44 -4.84 11.50 13.95
C ILE A 44 -3.52 11.27 14.71
N PRO A 45 -3.48 10.62 15.89
CA PRO A 45 -2.23 10.37 16.60
C PRO A 45 -1.27 9.46 15.80
N ILE A 46 -1.78 8.53 14.99
CA ILE A 46 -0.96 7.70 14.11
C ILE A 46 -0.30 8.56 13.05
N ALA A 47 -1.05 9.46 12.40
CA ALA A 47 -0.51 10.38 11.40
C ALA A 47 0.52 11.33 12.00
N VAL A 48 0.25 11.88 13.19
CA VAL A 48 1.20 12.74 13.91
C VAL A 48 2.46 11.97 14.28
N TYR A 49 2.34 10.73 14.77
CA TYR A 49 3.49 9.88 15.10
C TYR A 49 4.35 9.58 13.86
N LEU A 50 3.74 9.29 12.72
CA LEU A 50 4.45 9.05 11.47
C LEU A 50 5.12 10.33 10.90
N ALA A 51 4.56 11.49 11.18
CA ALA A 51 5.14 12.78 10.77
C ALA A 51 6.31 13.24 11.66
N THR A 52 6.42 12.73 12.90
CA THR A 52 7.58 12.92 13.76
C THR A 52 8.60 11.81 13.47
N GLU A 53 9.90 12.05 13.66
CA GLU A 53 10.96 11.06 13.40
C GLU A 53 10.75 9.75 14.21
N PRO A 54 9.93 8.79 13.77
CA PRO A 54 9.64 7.62 14.57
C PRO A 54 10.79 6.62 14.50
N THR A 55 11.19 6.09 15.65
CA THR A 55 12.09 4.96 15.70
C THR A 55 11.25 3.68 15.71
N ILE A 56 11.16 3.00 14.57
CA ILE A 56 10.44 1.72 14.44
C ILE A 56 11.46 0.60 14.36
N LEU A 57 11.38 -0.39 15.25
CA LEU A 57 12.30 -1.55 15.30
C LEU A 57 13.80 -1.21 15.37
N GLY A 58 14.14 -0.06 15.98
CA GLY A 58 15.54 0.39 16.09
C GLY A 58 16.08 1.10 14.85
N LEU A 59 15.30 1.22 13.79
CA LEU A 59 15.58 2.05 12.63
C LEU A 59 15.03 3.46 12.89
N LYS A 60 15.90 4.46 12.90
CA LYS A 60 15.48 5.85 12.85
C LYS A 60 14.97 6.12 11.44
N LEU A 61 13.68 6.36 11.34
CA LEU A 61 13.11 6.92 10.12
C LEU A 61 13.26 8.43 10.25
N ASP A 62 14.08 9.02 9.40
CA ASP A 62 14.08 10.48 9.24
C ASP A 62 12.62 10.86 8.93
N GLY A 63 12.10 11.88 9.63
CA GLY A 63 10.68 12.20 9.57
C GLY A 63 10.17 12.23 8.14
N LEU A 64 9.14 11.42 7.86
CA LEU A 64 8.59 11.32 6.52
C LEU A 64 8.05 12.68 6.08
N GLY A 65 8.71 13.29 5.13
CA GLY A 65 8.23 14.49 4.48
C GLY A 65 6.89 14.22 3.75
N ILE A 66 6.12 15.26 3.51
CA ILE A 66 4.84 15.15 2.77
C ILE A 66 5.04 14.45 1.43
N PHE A 67 6.15 14.70 0.75
CA PHE A 67 6.49 14.10 -0.53
C PHE A 67 6.73 12.58 -0.41
N GLU A 68 7.43 12.14 0.63
CA GLU A 68 7.72 10.73 0.89
C GLU A 68 6.46 9.94 1.27
N ILE A 69 5.57 10.53 2.07
CA ILE A 69 4.25 9.95 2.38
C ILE A 69 3.42 9.80 1.11
N PHE A 70 3.47 10.79 0.21
CA PHE A 70 2.79 10.72 -1.08
C PHE A 70 3.34 9.59 -1.95
N LEU A 71 4.66 9.49 -2.08
CA LEU A 71 5.31 8.42 -2.83
C LEU A 71 5.06 7.03 -2.23
N PHE A 72 5.01 6.92 -0.90
CA PHE A 72 4.64 5.68 -0.23
C PHE A 72 3.19 5.27 -0.56
N ALA A 73 2.25 6.21 -0.53
CA ALA A 73 0.87 5.95 -0.94
C ALA A 73 0.76 5.53 -2.42
N ASP A 74 1.53 6.18 -3.30
CA ASP A 74 1.60 5.82 -4.72
C ASP A 74 2.22 4.43 -4.92
N LEU A 75 3.20 4.04 -4.11
CA LEU A 75 3.77 2.70 -4.15
C LEU A 75 2.75 1.63 -3.76
N LEU A 76 1.97 1.88 -2.70
CA LEU A 76 0.88 0.98 -2.30
C LEU A 76 -0.19 0.87 -3.39
N ALA A 77 -0.56 1.99 -4.00
CA ALA A 77 -1.48 2.01 -5.13
C ALA A 77 -0.92 1.22 -6.32
N THR A 78 0.35 1.40 -6.66
CA THR A 78 1.02 0.69 -7.76
C THR A 78 1.06 -0.82 -7.53
N ALA A 79 1.34 -1.27 -6.30
CA ALA A 79 1.36 -2.69 -5.96
C ALA A 79 -0.03 -3.34 -6.00
N THR A 80 -1.11 -2.55 -5.84
CA THR A 80 -2.49 -3.06 -5.77
C THR A 80 -3.27 -2.89 -7.07
N VAL A 81 -2.90 -1.93 -7.94
CA VAL A 81 -3.69 -1.58 -9.13
C VAL A 81 -3.84 -2.75 -10.10
N LEU A 82 -2.76 -3.45 -10.45
CA LEU A 82 -2.84 -4.60 -11.35
C LEU A 82 -3.60 -5.78 -10.75
N PRO A 83 -3.31 -6.24 -9.52
CA PRO A 83 -4.13 -7.24 -8.84
C PRO A 83 -5.63 -6.91 -8.86
N VAL A 84 -6.01 -5.69 -8.49
CA VAL A 84 -7.43 -5.27 -8.47
C VAL A 84 -8.03 -5.23 -9.86
N LEU A 85 -7.35 -4.69 -10.87
CA LEU A 85 -7.86 -4.69 -12.24
C LEU A 85 -8.01 -6.11 -12.81
N LEU A 86 -7.10 -7.00 -12.48
CA LEU A 86 -7.15 -8.39 -12.93
C LEU A 86 -8.33 -9.16 -12.31
N THR A 87 -8.79 -8.82 -11.09
CA THR A 87 -9.99 -9.45 -10.49
C THR A 87 -11.29 -9.09 -11.21
N LEU A 88 -11.30 -8.08 -12.08
CA LEU A 88 -12.43 -7.82 -12.97
C LEU A 88 -12.62 -8.91 -14.04
N SER A 89 -11.63 -9.77 -14.22
CA SER A 89 -11.73 -10.95 -15.06
C SER A 89 -12.21 -12.14 -14.22
N ASP A 90 -13.26 -12.85 -14.65
CA ASP A 90 -13.79 -14.05 -14.01
C ASP A 90 -12.76 -15.20 -13.86
N ARG A 91 -11.57 -15.01 -14.43
CA ARG A 91 -10.48 -16.00 -14.39
C ARG A 91 -9.55 -15.84 -13.21
N ILE A 92 -9.61 -14.73 -12.49
CA ILE A 92 -8.66 -14.38 -11.42
C ILE A 92 -9.34 -14.53 -10.06
N ASP A 93 -8.73 -15.32 -9.18
CA ASP A 93 -9.19 -15.49 -7.81
C ASP A 93 -8.75 -14.30 -6.95
N GLY A 94 -9.65 -13.82 -6.07
CA GLY A 94 -9.34 -12.75 -5.11
C GLY A 94 -8.20 -13.08 -4.16
N ARG A 95 -7.99 -14.35 -3.82
CA ARG A 95 -6.85 -14.80 -3.01
C ARG A 95 -5.53 -14.62 -3.74
N ALA A 96 -5.48 -14.93 -5.05
CA ALA A 96 -4.31 -14.68 -5.88
C ALA A 96 -4.02 -13.20 -6.02
N SER A 97 -5.05 -12.37 -6.11
CA SER A 97 -4.93 -10.91 -6.14
C SER A 97 -4.30 -10.35 -4.86
N LEU A 98 -4.77 -10.79 -3.69
CA LEU A 98 -4.19 -10.37 -2.41
C LEU A 98 -2.72 -10.79 -2.29
N ALA A 99 -2.40 -12.05 -2.64
CA ALA A 99 -1.03 -12.54 -2.67
C ALA A 99 -0.17 -11.73 -3.65
N GLY A 100 -0.70 -11.39 -4.81
CA GLY A 100 -0.04 -10.53 -5.79
C GLY A 100 0.29 -9.15 -5.25
N ALA A 101 -0.63 -8.49 -4.55
CA ALA A 101 -0.38 -7.19 -3.94
C ALA A 101 0.75 -7.24 -2.88
N ILE A 102 0.74 -8.26 -2.03
CA ILE A 102 1.80 -8.47 -1.02
C ILE A 102 3.15 -8.75 -1.71
N CYS A 103 3.17 -9.62 -2.71
CA CYS A 103 4.39 -9.92 -3.45
C CYS A 103 4.89 -8.75 -4.29
N GLY A 104 4.00 -7.85 -4.72
CA GLY A 104 4.37 -6.58 -5.33
C GLY A 104 5.23 -5.73 -4.40
N LEU A 105 4.86 -5.61 -3.14
CA LEU A 105 5.67 -4.91 -2.12
C LEU A 105 6.97 -5.66 -1.82
N LEU A 106 6.94 -7.01 -1.74
CA LEU A 106 8.16 -7.80 -1.55
C LEU A 106 9.12 -7.66 -2.73
N SER A 107 8.63 -7.48 -3.96
CA SER A 107 9.48 -7.27 -5.14
C SER A 107 10.26 -5.95 -5.07
N VAL A 108 9.74 -4.94 -4.37
CA VAL A 108 10.47 -3.69 -4.08
C VAL A 108 11.68 -3.98 -3.19
N VAL A 109 11.50 -4.79 -2.15
CA VAL A 109 12.62 -5.20 -1.27
C VAL A 109 13.65 -5.99 -2.08
N LEU A 110 13.22 -6.92 -2.91
CA LEU A 110 14.11 -7.69 -3.77
C LEU A 110 14.87 -6.80 -4.77
N TYR A 111 14.20 -5.81 -5.33
CA TYR A 111 14.84 -4.82 -6.20
C TYR A 111 15.95 -4.06 -5.46
N GLY A 112 15.68 -3.59 -4.23
CA GLY A 112 16.69 -2.92 -3.42
C GLY A 112 17.87 -3.82 -3.06
N VAL A 113 17.61 -5.07 -2.70
CA VAL A 113 18.68 -6.07 -2.47
C VAL A 113 19.51 -6.32 -3.73
N ALA A 114 18.88 -6.37 -4.89
CA ALA A 114 19.57 -6.61 -6.16
C ALA A 114 20.40 -5.41 -6.64
N THR A 115 20.00 -4.18 -6.29
CA THR A 115 20.68 -2.96 -6.72
C THR A 115 21.72 -2.45 -5.75
N ALA A 116 21.57 -2.75 -4.47
CA ALA A 116 22.48 -2.30 -3.41
C ALA A 116 22.59 -3.36 -2.29
N ASP A 117 21.71 -3.29 -1.27
CA ASP A 117 21.71 -4.19 -0.12
C ASP A 117 20.30 -4.29 0.50
N LEU A 118 20.17 -5.12 1.57
CA LEU A 118 18.92 -5.33 2.26
C LEU A 118 18.38 -4.03 2.92
N SER A 119 19.27 -3.17 3.39
CA SER A 119 18.88 -1.90 4.01
C SER A 119 18.26 -0.96 2.98
N ALA A 120 18.80 -0.92 1.78
CA ALA A 120 18.23 -0.17 0.65
C ALA A 120 16.84 -0.72 0.26
N GLY A 121 16.66 -2.04 0.26
CA GLY A 121 15.36 -2.65 -0.01
C GLY A 121 14.27 -2.23 0.98
N ILE A 122 14.58 -2.19 2.27
CA ILE A 122 13.66 -1.73 3.31
C ILE A 122 13.44 -0.20 3.19
N HIS A 123 14.49 0.54 2.89
CA HIS A 123 14.40 1.98 2.69
C HIS A 123 13.48 2.32 1.51
N TYR A 124 13.61 1.65 0.37
CA TYR A 124 12.74 1.85 -0.80
C TYR A 124 11.27 1.50 -0.54
N LEU A 125 10.98 0.60 0.40
CA LEU A 125 9.60 0.32 0.79
C LEU A 125 8.95 1.51 1.50
N ILE A 126 9.72 2.29 2.25
CA ILE A 126 9.23 3.42 3.06
C ILE A 126 9.36 4.73 2.27
N SER A 127 10.51 4.94 1.63
CA SER A 127 10.83 6.12 0.83
C SER A 127 11.33 5.68 -0.55
N PRO A 128 10.42 5.53 -1.54
CA PRO A 128 10.76 5.03 -2.88
C PRO A 128 11.41 6.15 -3.74
N THR A 129 12.44 6.79 -3.19
CA THR A 129 13.19 7.87 -3.83
C THR A 129 14.52 7.37 -4.39
N ASN A 130 15.05 8.10 -5.38
CA ASN A 130 16.40 7.94 -5.88
C ASN A 130 17.37 8.87 -5.10
N GLU A 131 18.67 8.80 -5.41
CA GLU A 131 19.72 9.63 -4.78
C GLU A 131 19.48 11.14 -4.95
N ILE A 132 18.67 11.55 -5.93
CA ILE A 132 18.36 12.96 -6.21
C ILE A 132 17.07 13.39 -5.45
N GLY A 133 16.45 12.49 -4.67
CA GLY A 133 15.21 12.77 -3.95
C GLY A 133 13.94 12.74 -4.82
N LEU A 134 14.00 12.19 -6.03
CA LEU A 134 12.85 11.98 -6.92
C LEU A 134 12.35 10.53 -6.84
N ALA A 135 11.15 10.30 -7.34
CA ALA A 135 10.57 8.97 -7.42
C ALA A 135 11.49 8.00 -8.20
N ASN A 136 11.76 6.84 -7.63
CA ASN A 136 12.58 5.79 -8.27
C ASN A 136 11.69 4.92 -9.16
N LEU A 137 11.78 5.13 -10.47
CA LEU A 137 10.98 4.39 -11.45
C LEU A 137 11.18 2.86 -11.35
N GLY A 138 12.40 2.40 -11.05
CA GLY A 138 12.70 0.97 -10.91
C GLY A 138 11.92 0.32 -9.75
N VAL A 139 11.76 1.04 -8.65
CA VAL A 139 10.96 0.61 -7.49
C VAL A 139 9.49 0.44 -7.88
N PHE A 140 8.90 1.44 -8.54
CA PHE A 140 7.50 1.38 -8.98
C PHE A 140 7.26 0.29 -10.04
N LEU A 141 8.16 0.15 -10.99
CA LEU A 141 8.07 -0.92 -12.00
C LEU A 141 8.22 -2.31 -11.37
N SER A 142 9.10 -2.50 -10.41
CA SER A 142 9.24 -3.78 -9.71
C SER A 142 7.97 -4.14 -8.95
N ALA A 143 7.33 -3.17 -8.26
CA ALA A 143 6.06 -3.37 -7.58
C ALA A 143 4.94 -3.76 -8.56
N LEU A 144 4.83 -3.04 -9.67
CA LEU A 144 3.80 -3.27 -10.69
C LEU A 144 3.95 -4.64 -11.36
N ILE A 145 5.15 -4.96 -11.82
CA ILE A 145 5.43 -6.23 -12.51
C ILE A 145 5.31 -7.39 -11.53
N GLY A 146 5.89 -7.27 -10.34
CA GLY A 146 5.84 -8.30 -9.31
C GLY A 146 4.42 -8.63 -8.89
N SER A 147 3.59 -7.63 -8.64
CA SER A 147 2.19 -7.82 -8.26
C SER A 147 1.37 -8.47 -9.37
N GLY A 148 1.54 -8.02 -10.62
CA GLY A 148 0.82 -8.56 -11.76
C GLY A 148 1.19 -10.01 -12.08
N LEU A 149 2.50 -10.32 -12.12
CA LEU A 149 3.00 -11.68 -12.38
C LEU A 149 2.50 -12.68 -11.34
N VAL A 150 2.63 -12.35 -10.05
CA VAL A 150 2.18 -13.26 -8.97
C VAL A 150 0.68 -13.44 -8.97
N THR A 151 -0.10 -12.42 -9.29
CA THR A 151 -1.56 -12.54 -9.43
C THR A 151 -1.94 -13.52 -10.53
N VAL A 152 -1.33 -13.41 -11.71
CA VAL A 152 -1.64 -14.29 -12.85
C VAL A 152 -1.17 -15.73 -12.59
N ILE A 153 0.05 -15.91 -12.11
CA ILE A 153 0.61 -17.23 -11.82
C ILE A 153 -0.17 -17.89 -10.67
N GLY A 154 -0.42 -17.16 -9.58
CA GLY A 154 -1.14 -17.65 -8.42
C GLY A 154 -2.57 -18.09 -8.77
N SER A 155 -3.26 -17.34 -9.61
CA SER A 155 -4.60 -17.71 -10.06
C SER A 155 -4.61 -18.99 -10.90
N ASN A 156 -3.62 -19.17 -11.77
CA ASN A 156 -3.50 -20.40 -12.58
C ASN A 156 -3.22 -21.62 -11.68
N VAL A 157 -2.34 -21.47 -10.70
CA VAL A 157 -2.01 -22.55 -9.73
C VAL A 157 -3.24 -22.93 -8.88
N LEU A 158 -3.97 -21.96 -8.36
CA LEU A 158 -5.17 -22.22 -7.54
C LEU A 158 -6.24 -22.96 -8.36
N ARG A 159 -6.46 -22.57 -9.60
CA ARG A 159 -7.40 -23.26 -10.49
C ARG A 159 -7.00 -24.70 -10.79
N GLU A 160 -5.70 -24.98 -10.93
CA GLU A 160 -5.22 -26.34 -11.13
C GLU A 160 -5.42 -27.20 -9.88
N ILE A 161 -5.26 -26.63 -8.69
CA ILE A 161 -5.51 -27.34 -7.43
C ILE A 161 -7.00 -27.66 -7.30
N ASP A 162 -7.89 -26.68 -7.47
CA ASP A 162 -9.35 -26.87 -7.37
C ASP A 162 -9.86 -27.91 -8.39
N SER A 163 -9.26 -27.97 -9.59
CA SER A 163 -9.60 -28.96 -10.62
C SER A 163 -9.18 -30.39 -10.30
N ARG A 164 -8.24 -30.58 -9.36
CA ARG A 164 -7.78 -31.91 -8.91
C ARG A 164 -8.58 -32.43 -7.72
N GLU A 165 -9.25 -31.54 -7.00
CA GLU A 165 -10.08 -31.90 -5.84
C GLU A 165 -11.57 -32.15 -6.20
N ALA A 166 -11.99 -31.76 -7.40
CA ALA A 166 -13.34 -31.95 -7.92
C ALA A 166 -13.47 -33.25 -8.75
#